data_52424c194f868bf367514d98fba23013
#
_entry.id   52424c194f868bf367514d98fba23013
#
_cell.length_a   1.000
_cell.length_b   1.000
_cell.length_c   1.000
_cell.angle_alpha   90.00
_cell.angle_beta   90.00
_cell.angle_gamma   90.00
#
_symmetry.space_group_name_H-M   'P 1'
#
loop_
_entity.id
_entity.type
_entity.pdbx_description
1 polymer ?
#
loop_
_entity_poly.entity_id
_entity_poly.type
_entity_poly.pdbx_seq_one_letter_code
_entity_poly.pdbx_strand_id
1 'polypeptide(L)'
;MPPKKKSKLFNARRILVQNTDDALKDGRINVPAFVSARQREIEKLSAAMQSSRTASSQRAFQSLPRSLRRRAASHDVKRIPRKLRARARQEMSNDDPSCHTRALTGKNKISKLRGHDRLLAILERRKHIIGDRQKNATPMGLLQPKDVSAKDQAATPPVGKLRFEHRQKNKTWLPTHVWHAKRAHLQTRWGFSIPEKPSQKCYRKTHRGIKQEGATVWDSSYTATFRVEAASEYLAQLLSSWFGKKVLRKRYTSGEYCFTGEFKPEEVSLGPVQLLWESDSSVILRLHPCMTSMVLPLLNKLRLENAAHDFHYTDLRYAIGSIGIGGPKALQVLNTIFTPSDESSASAKMFRSLSHLATLDTLPENAVMHLRVLDPRLQPSKLKLPRTSNEKSIMETLVAWPGALVEENKTNTVFSEEARKESYAKQLSLKGINQYRTNKLRGEADGKIKAELPITIIRNGPNFSILLPWYWVLPVWFALVHIPCVSFVGYQQLCQIAYETGRPFFPNDYPQTEAGQAAEVFRGLELKQTYDRTPSAKRVSYYAELGNPFVCDWSLLKSENESDAELANSLKRVTIKYLHRGTPYDRARIFSIPEDKKQQWLDARKLDPENTGDYPLCPSGDHLIGFCGRHP
;
A
#
# COMPACT_ATOMS: atom_id res chain seq x y z
N MET A 1 38.93 35.09 -23.41
CA MET A 1 37.89 34.04 -23.31
C MET A 1 38.26 32.88 -24.24
N PRO A 2 38.40 31.64 -23.79
CA PRO A 2 38.67 30.53 -24.70
C PRO A 2 37.46 30.28 -25.59
N PRO A 3 37.61 29.93 -26.87
CA PRO A 3 36.51 29.72 -27.80
C PRO A 3 35.64 28.56 -27.31
N LYS A 4 34.34 28.81 -27.15
CA LYS A 4 33.35 27.76 -26.80
C LYS A 4 33.45 26.62 -27.82
N LYS A 5 33.80 25.43 -27.36
CA LYS A 5 33.82 24.20 -28.17
C LYS A 5 32.41 23.97 -28.73
N LYS A 6 32.25 24.24 -30.03
CA LYS A 6 30.99 23.96 -30.75
C LYS A 6 30.70 22.45 -30.62
N SER A 7 29.50 22.09 -30.25
CA SER A 7 29.12 20.69 -30.04
C SER A 7 29.31 19.86 -31.32
N LYS A 8 29.77 18.62 -31.20
CA LYS A 8 29.93 17.69 -32.35
C LYS A 8 28.63 17.55 -33.18
N LEU A 9 27.48 17.72 -32.56
CA LEU A 9 26.16 17.75 -33.19
C LEU A 9 25.96 18.95 -34.15
N PHE A 10 26.54 20.09 -33.84
CA PHE A 10 26.40 21.29 -34.68
C PHE A 10 27.21 21.15 -35.99
N ASN A 11 28.39 20.51 -35.92
CA ASN A 11 29.21 20.26 -37.11
C ASN A 11 28.62 19.14 -37.99
N ALA A 12 27.94 18.15 -37.40
CA ALA A 12 27.27 17.08 -38.15
C ALA A 12 26.02 17.54 -38.92
N ARG A 13 25.48 18.73 -38.59
CA ARG A 13 24.32 19.33 -39.27
C ARG A 13 24.70 20.30 -40.40
N ARG A 14 25.98 20.60 -40.58
CA ARG A 14 26.47 21.48 -41.63
C ARG A 14 27.08 20.66 -42.76
N ILE A 15 26.46 20.71 -43.91
CA ILE A 15 26.97 20.14 -45.15
C ILE A 15 27.54 21.30 -45.95
N LEU A 16 28.81 21.21 -46.32
CA LEU A 16 29.44 22.14 -47.23
C LEU A 16 28.94 21.84 -48.63
N VAL A 17 28.26 22.82 -49.23
CA VAL A 17 27.72 22.72 -50.60
C VAL A 17 28.79 23.21 -51.58
N GLN A 18 28.98 22.46 -52.64
CA GLN A 18 29.87 22.84 -53.74
C GLN A 18 29.10 23.74 -54.74
N ASN A 19 29.81 24.64 -55.38
CA ASN A 19 29.23 25.47 -56.42
C ASN A 19 28.86 24.61 -57.65
N THR A 20 27.62 24.75 -58.12
CA THR A 20 27.06 23.95 -59.22
C THR A 20 26.83 24.76 -60.50
N ASP A 21 27.38 25.95 -60.57
CA ASP A 21 27.15 26.88 -61.73
C ASP A 21 27.58 26.25 -63.06
N ASP A 22 28.66 25.42 -63.06
CA ASP A 22 29.13 24.75 -64.27
C ASP A 22 28.22 23.59 -64.72
N ALA A 23 27.36 23.10 -63.85
CA ALA A 23 26.42 22.00 -64.19
C ALA A 23 25.10 22.51 -64.77
N LEU A 24 24.85 23.83 -64.71
CA LEU A 24 23.64 24.51 -65.18
C LEU A 24 23.99 25.48 -66.31
N LYS A 25 24.20 24.96 -67.53
CA LYS A 25 24.41 25.76 -68.71
C LYS A 25 23.14 25.76 -69.55
N ASP A 26 22.73 26.93 -70.01
CA ASP A 26 21.63 27.15 -70.94
C ASP A 26 20.27 26.58 -70.53
N GLY A 27 19.98 26.61 -69.24
CA GLY A 27 18.72 26.04 -68.72
C GLY A 27 18.60 24.50 -68.77
N ARG A 28 19.68 23.81 -69.16
CA ARG A 28 19.76 22.34 -69.18
C ARG A 28 20.72 21.85 -68.09
N ILE A 29 20.32 20.83 -67.39
CA ILE A 29 21.16 20.18 -66.37
C ILE A 29 22.04 19.11 -67.05
N ASN A 30 23.35 19.29 -66.97
CA ASN A 30 24.30 18.25 -67.29
C ASN A 30 24.43 17.28 -66.12
N VAL A 31 23.75 16.15 -66.20
CA VAL A 31 23.64 15.21 -65.08
C VAL A 31 25.00 14.71 -64.58
N PRO A 32 25.96 14.29 -65.39
CA PRO A 32 27.30 13.88 -64.92
C PRO A 32 28.04 15.00 -64.19
N ALA A 33 28.03 16.23 -64.74
CA ALA A 33 28.66 17.39 -64.10
C ALA A 33 27.96 17.77 -62.78
N PHE A 34 26.65 17.69 -62.74
CA PHE A 34 25.87 17.95 -61.55
C PHE A 34 26.14 16.93 -60.44
N VAL A 35 26.21 15.63 -60.78
CA VAL A 35 26.52 14.55 -59.83
C VAL A 35 27.95 14.68 -59.30
N SER A 36 28.94 14.92 -60.19
CA SER A 36 30.33 15.12 -59.77
C SER A 36 30.52 16.36 -58.87
N ALA A 37 29.84 17.48 -59.18
CA ALA A 37 29.86 18.66 -58.35
C ALA A 37 29.24 18.43 -56.95
N ARG A 38 28.31 17.46 -56.82
CA ARG A 38 27.66 17.15 -55.56
C ARG A 38 28.15 15.82 -54.95
N GLN A 39 29.14 15.18 -55.53
CA GLN A 39 29.65 13.89 -55.06
C GLN A 39 30.03 13.94 -53.57
N ARG A 40 30.70 15.01 -53.13
CA ARG A 40 31.12 15.21 -51.76
C ARG A 40 29.95 15.38 -50.80
N GLU A 41 28.83 15.97 -51.25
CA GLU A 41 27.60 16.08 -50.46
C GLU A 41 26.91 14.72 -50.33
N ILE A 42 26.84 13.97 -51.44
CA ILE A 42 26.24 12.64 -51.51
C ILE A 42 27.02 11.65 -50.61
N GLU A 43 28.36 11.66 -50.68
CA GLU A 43 29.20 10.85 -49.81
C GLU A 43 29.02 11.20 -48.33
N LYS A 44 29.01 12.47 -47.97
CA LYS A 44 28.75 12.92 -46.59
C LYS A 44 27.35 12.55 -46.12
N LEU A 45 26.34 12.71 -46.98
CA LEU A 45 24.97 12.33 -46.66
C LEU A 45 24.84 10.82 -46.50
N SER A 46 25.44 10.04 -47.38
CA SER A 46 25.42 8.58 -47.28
C SER A 46 26.17 8.08 -46.04
N ALA A 47 27.33 8.69 -45.72
CA ALA A 47 28.05 8.40 -44.48
C ALA A 47 27.26 8.80 -43.21
N ALA A 48 26.55 9.95 -43.25
CA ALA A 48 25.67 10.37 -42.16
C ALA A 48 24.46 9.45 -42.01
N MET A 49 23.88 8.97 -43.09
CA MET A 49 22.80 7.98 -43.07
C MET A 49 23.27 6.64 -42.53
N GLN A 50 24.44 6.15 -42.94
CA GLN A 50 25.02 4.92 -42.39
C GLN A 50 25.36 5.08 -40.90
N SER A 51 25.96 6.19 -40.50
CA SER A 51 26.25 6.45 -39.08
C SER A 51 24.97 6.58 -38.26
N SER A 52 23.88 7.15 -38.80
CA SER A 52 22.59 7.20 -38.11
C SER A 52 21.89 5.85 -37.99
N ARG A 53 22.09 4.96 -38.96
CA ARG A 53 21.61 3.57 -38.88
C ARG A 53 22.40 2.72 -37.87
N THR A 54 23.69 2.98 -37.74
CA THR A 54 24.58 2.27 -36.81
C THR A 54 24.64 2.93 -35.43
N ALA A 55 24.62 4.25 -35.35
CA ALA A 55 24.54 5.01 -34.13
C ALA A 55 23.10 5.04 -33.62
N SER A 56 22.77 4.12 -32.74
CA SER A 56 21.52 4.29 -32.02
C SER A 56 21.63 5.49 -31.08
N SER A 57 20.75 6.46 -31.27
CA SER A 57 20.66 7.66 -30.44
C SER A 57 20.34 7.36 -28.96
N GLN A 58 20.00 6.13 -28.64
CA GLN A 58 19.65 5.68 -27.29
C GLN A 58 20.42 4.42 -26.93
N ARG A 59 20.94 4.37 -25.70
CA ARG A 59 21.58 3.16 -25.16
C ARG A 59 20.60 2.01 -25.06
N ALA A 60 21.08 0.77 -25.10
CA ALA A 60 20.25 -0.43 -25.07
C ALA A 60 19.28 -0.47 -23.86
N PHE A 61 19.70 0.06 -22.70
CA PHE A 61 18.83 0.18 -21.53
C PHE A 61 17.78 1.28 -21.64
N GLN A 62 18.02 2.31 -22.43
CA GLN A 62 17.08 3.41 -22.65
C GLN A 62 16.06 3.12 -23.76
N SER A 63 16.43 2.30 -24.74
CA SER A 63 15.57 1.92 -25.88
C SER A 63 14.45 0.94 -25.50
N LEU A 64 14.41 0.48 -24.26
CA LEU A 64 13.40 -0.48 -23.80
C LEU A 64 12.02 0.14 -23.68
N PRO A 65 10.95 -0.63 -23.98
CA PRO A 65 9.58 -0.21 -23.70
C PRO A 65 9.39 0.17 -22.24
N ARG A 66 8.48 1.10 -21.98
CA ARG A 66 8.21 1.65 -20.63
C ARG A 66 7.98 0.56 -19.57
N SER A 67 7.33 -0.54 -19.95
CA SER A 67 7.07 -1.70 -19.09
C SER A 67 8.33 -2.44 -18.65
N LEU A 68 9.42 -2.38 -19.42
CA LEU A 68 10.69 -3.06 -19.13
C LEU A 68 11.76 -2.13 -18.55
N ARG A 69 11.60 -0.81 -18.62
CA ARG A 69 12.60 0.17 -18.15
C ARG A 69 12.95 -0.01 -16.68
N ARG A 70 11.99 -0.34 -15.84
CA ARG A 70 12.23 -0.57 -14.40
C ARG A 70 13.13 -1.78 -14.15
N ARG A 71 13.01 -2.84 -14.95
CA ARG A 71 13.90 -4.01 -14.86
C ARG A 71 15.33 -3.66 -15.29
N ALA A 72 15.45 -2.73 -16.20
CA ALA A 72 16.72 -2.27 -16.75
C ALA A 72 17.44 -1.24 -15.88
N ALA A 73 16.75 -0.61 -14.92
CA ALA A 73 17.32 0.40 -14.03
C ALA A 73 18.53 -0.09 -13.20
N SER A 74 18.67 -1.39 -13.00
CA SER A 74 19.85 -2.00 -12.37
C SER A 74 21.04 -2.18 -13.30
N HIS A 75 20.94 -1.83 -14.57
CA HIS A 75 21.95 -2.05 -15.62
C HIS A 75 22.46 -3.50 -15.70
N ASP A 76 21.64 -4.45 -15.28
CA ASP A 76 21.96 -5.88 -15.38
C ASP A 76 21.51 -6.40 -16.74
N VAL A 77 22.48 -6.78 -17.59
CA VAL A 77 22.27 -7.32 -18.94
C VAL A 77 21.37 -8.55 -18.96
N LYS A 78 21.32 -9.34 -17.88
CA LYS A 78 20.43 -10.51 -17.79
C LYS A 78 18.95 -10.14 -17.71
N ARG A 79 18.62 -8.90 -17.32
CA ARG A 79 17.25 -8.42 -17.13
C ARG A 79 16.60 -7.83 -18.37
N ILE A 80 17.36 -7.66 -19.45
CA ILE A 80 16.86 -7.13 -20.72
C ILE A 80 16.61 -8.25 -21.74
N PRO A 81 15.81 -8.00 -22.79
CA PRO A 81 15.55 -8.95 -23.86
C PRO A 81 16.83 -9.49 -24.49
N ARG A 82 16.82 -10.77 -24.84
CA ARG A 82 18.01 -11.49 -25.37
C ARG A 82 18.64 -10.77 -26.56
N LYS A 83 17.83 -10.23 -27.46
CA LYS A 83 18.29 -9.50 -28.65
C LYS A 83 19.15 -8.26 -28.34
N LEU A 84 18.91 -7.58 -27.23
CA LEU A 84 19.64 -6.36 -26.84
C LEU A 84 20.86 -6.62 -25.95
N ARG A 85 21.07 -7.86 -25.49
CA ARG A 85 22.15 -8.18 -24.53
C ARG A 85 23.54 -8.00 -25.09
N ALA A 86 23.76 -8.38 -26.35
CA ALA A 86 25.06 -8.22 -27.01
C ALA A 86 25.42 -6.73 -27.11
N ARG A 87 24.50 -5.93 -27.61
CA ARG A 87 24.66 -4.48 -27.71
C ARG A 87 24.88 -3.81 -26.34
N ALA A 88 24.12 -4.19 -25.32
CA ALA A 88 24.30 -3.65 -23.98
C ALA A 88 25.68 -3.98 -23.37
N ARG A 89 26.22 -5.19 -23.64
CA ARG A 89 27.58 -5.55 -23.22
C ARG A 89 28.64 -4.71 -23.92
N GLN A 90 28.47 -4.49 -25.23
CA GLN A 90 29.38 -3.66 -26.02
C GLN A 90 29.35 -2.20 -25.54
N GLU A 91 28.17 -1.64 -25.32
CA GLU A 91 28.02 -0.29 -24.78
C GLU A 91 28.65 -0.15 -23.39
N MET A 92 28.52 -1.17 -22.51
CA MET A 92 29.13 -1.18 -21.19
C MET A 92 30.66 -1.36 -21.23
N SER A 93 31.20 -2.05 -22.26
CA SER A 93 32.65 -2.20 -22.43
C SER A 93 33.30 -0.92 -22.99
N ASN A 94 32.55 -0.11 -23.72
CA ASN A 94 33.02 1.16 -24.27
C ASN A 94 32.82 2.34 -23.31
N ASP A 95 32.13 2.15 -22.19
CA ASP A 95 32.05 3.12 -21.11
C ASP A 95 33.39 3.15 -20.35
N ASP A 96 33.73 4.31 -19.83
CA ASP A 96 34.98 4.68 -19.18
C ASP A 96 35.65 3.54 -18.37
N PRO A 97 36.90 3.15 -18.68
CA PRO A 97 37.59 2.04 -18.03
C PRO A 97 37.74 2.20 -16.51
N SER A 98 37.62 3.40 -15.98
CA SER A 98 37.58 3.63 -14.53
C SER A 98 36.44 2.91 -13.81
N CYS A 99 35.35 2.55 -14.52
CA CYS A 99 34.26 1.75 -13.97
C CYS A 99 34.62 0.27 -13.74
N HIS A 100 35.66 -0.22 -14.40
CA HIS A 100 36.08 -1.62 -14.28
C HIS A 100 36.91 -1.90 -13.01
N THR A 101 37.41 -0.88 -12.36
CA THR A 101 38.24 -0.99 -11.13
C THR A 101 37.43 -0.94 -9.84
N ARG A 102 36.12 -0.71 -9.88
CA ARG A 102 35.29 -0.88 -8.67
C ARG A 102 35.38 -2.33 -8.21
N ALA A 103 36.07 -2.51 -7.12
CA ALA A 103 36.29 -3.79 -6.47
C ALA A 103 34.98 -4.60 -6.49
N LEU A 104 35.05 -5.78 -7.05
CA LEU A 104 33.94 -6.73 -7.14
C LEU A 104 33.40 -6.98 -5.73
N THR A 105 32.35 -6.27 -5.35
CA THR A 105 31.68 -6.47 -4.06
C THR A 105 31.16 -7.90 -3.98
N GLY A 106 31.38 -8.56 -2.85
CA GLY A 106 31.21 -9.96 -2.47
C GLY A 106 30.37 -10.92 -3.32
N LYS A 107 29.27 -10.47 -3.95
CA LYS A 107 28.41 -11.34 -4.78
C LYS A 107 29.04 -11.72 -6.13
N ASN A 108 29.84 -10.84 -6.71
CA ASN A 108 30.48 -11.08 -8.00
C ASN A 108 31.81 -11.83 -7.86
N LYS A 109 32.44 -11.80 -6.67
CA LYS A 109 33.62 -12.60 -6.37
C LYS A 109 33.32 -14.09 -6.40
N ILE A 110 32.23 -14.52 -5.77
CA ILE A 110 31.86 -15.94 -5.67
C ILE A 110 31.53 -16.56 -7.04
N SER A 111 30.94 -15.79 -7.97
CA SER A 111 30.61 -16.29 -9.32
C SER A 111 31.85 -16.51 -10.21
N LYS A 112 32.97 -15.86 -9.89
CA LYS A 112 34.26 -15.98 -10.62
C LYS A 112 35.17 -17.06 -10.06
N LEU A 113 34.94 -17.52 -8.82
CA LEU A 113 35.66 -18.63 -8.21
C LEU A 113 35.27 -19.96 -8.89
N ARG A 114 36.23 -20.84 -9.08
CA ARG A 114 36.05 -22.17 -9.69
C ARG A 114 36.12 -23.27 -8.62
N GLY A 115 35.35 -24.33 -8.84
CA GLY A 115 35.44 -25.59 -8.07
C GLY A 115 35.33 -25.42 -6.55
N HIS A 116 36.31 -25.94 -5.84
CA HIS A 116 36.39 -26.02 -4.39
C HIS A 116 36.30 -24.65 -3.70
N ASP A 117 36.98 -23.63 -4.20
CA ASP A 117 36.98 -22.27 -3.62
C ASP A 117 35.58 -21.63 -3.66
N ARG A 118 34.85 -21.91 -4.72
CA ARG A 118 33.45 -21.46 -4.84
C ARG A 118 32.53 -22.11 -3.81
N LEU A 119 32.73 -23.41 -3.57
CA LEU A 119 31.97 -24.15 -2.53
C LEU A 119 32.31 -23.65 -1.14
N LEU A 120 33.59 -23.44 -0.83
CA LEU A 120 34.01 -22.87 0.47
C LEU A 120 33.44 -21.49 0.70
N ALA A 121 33.50 -20.60 -0.29
CA ALA A 121 32.94 -19.25 -0.19
C ALA A 121 31.40 -19.27 -0.03
N ILE A 122 30.70 -20.24 -0.63
CA ILE A 122 29.26 -20.44 -0.43
C ILE A 122 28.97 -20.95 0.99
N LEU A 123 29.78 -21.89 1.50
CA LEU A 123 29.65 -22.45 2.86
C LEU A 123 29.91 -21.39 3.93
N GLU A 124 30.98 -20.60 3.79
CA GLU A 124 31.27 -19.48 4.69
C GLU A 124 30.13 -18.46 4.73
N ARG A 125 29.60 -18.13 3.56
CA ARG A 125 28.45 -17.24 3.47
C ARG A 125 27.21 -17.83 4.13
N ARG A 126 26.99 -19.16 4.05
CA ARG A 126 25.90 -19.85 4.75
C ARG A 126 26.12 -19.84 6.26
N LYS A 127 27.36 -20.06 6.74
CA LYS A 127 27.70 -19.95 8.16
C LYS A 127 27.39 -18.57 8.72
N HIS A 128 27.75 -17.49 8.01
CA HIS A 128 27.42 -16.12 8.39
C HIS A 128 25.89 -15.89 8.44
N ILE A 129 25.15 -16.39 7.46
CA ILE A 129 23.69 -16.27 7.43
C ILE A 129 23.05 -17.03 8.60
N ILE A 130 23.56 -18.21 8.96
CA ILE A 130 23.07 -19.01 10.09
C ILE A 130 23.45 -18.32 11.41
N GLY A 131 24.66 -17.81 11.54
CA GLY A 131 25.10 -17.06 12.72
C GLY A 131 24.32 -15.76 12.95
N ASP A 132 24.01 -15.04 11.89
CA ASP A 132 23.13 -13.86 11.94
C ASP A 132 21.68 -14.22 12.29
N ARG A 133 21.20 -15.41 11.87
CA ARG A 133 19.87 -15.92 12.25
C ARG A 133 19.78 -16.22 13.73
N GLN A 134 20.82 -16.85 14.30
CA GLN A 134 20.87 -17.14 15.75
C GLN A 134 20.97 -15.87 16.59
N LYS A 135 21.65 -14.82 16.10
CA LYS A 135 21.77 -13.52 16.79
C LYS A 135 20.54 -12.64 16.65
N ASN A 136 19.78 -12.76 15.55
CA ASN A 136 18.61 -11.92 15.23
C ASN A 136 17.30 -12.72 15.18
N ALA A 137 17.19 -13.77 15.98
CA ALA A 137 16.13 -14.77 15.86
C ALA A 137 14.73 -14.30 16.25
N THR A 138 14.56 -13.11 16.78
CA THR A 138 13.24 -12.57 17.09
C THR A 138 13.00 -11.26 16.33
N PRO A 139 12.09 -11.22 15.35
CA PRO A 139 11.47 -9.96 14.95
C PRO A 139 10.85 -9.37 16.22
N MET A 140 11.17 -8.11 16.52
CA MET A 140 10.55 -7.39 17.64
C MET A 140 9.03 -7.53 17.55
N GLY A 141 8.39 -8.16 18.55
CA GLY A 141 6.96 -8.39 18.61
C GLY A 141 6.47 -9.83 18.38
N LEU A 142 7.36 -10.78 18.07
CA LEU A 142 7.02 -12.19 18.06
C LEU A 142 7.55 -12.86 19.34
N LEU A 143 6.73 -12.87 20.38
CA LEU A 143 6.93 -13.77 21.51
C LEU A 143 6.83 -15.21 20.99
N GLN A 144 7.90 -15.99 21.11
CA GLN A 144 7.82 -17.45 20.98
C GLN A 144 7.46 -18.01 22.36
N PRO A 145 6.22 -18.42 22.58
CA PRO A 145 5.86 -19.06 23.84
C PRO A 145 6.37 -20.50 23.82
N LYS A 146 7.19 -20.87 24.78
CA LYS A 146 7.63 -22.26 24.93
C LYS A 146 6.60 -23.18 25.58
N ASP A 147 5.56 -22.64 26.22
CA ASP A 147 4.63 -23.38 27.07
C ASP A 147 3.16 -22.97 26.92
N VAL A 148 2.69 -22.72 25.71
CA VAL A 148 1.30 -22.32 25.47
C VAL A 148 0.54 -23.44 24.79
N SER A 149 -0.73 -23.65 25.18
CA SER A 149 -1.61 -24.63 24.54
C SER A 149 -1.77 -24.36 23.06
N ALA A 150 -2.05 -25.35 22.24
CA ALA A 150 -2.17 -25.21 20.80
C ALA A 150 -3.21 -24.17 20.38
N LYS A 151 -4.22 -23.87 21.22
CA LYS A 151 -5.23 -22.83 21.00
C LYS A 151 -4.69 -21.40 21.15
N ASP A 152 -3.67 -21.20 21.97
CA ASP A 152 -3.18 -19.88 22.39
C ASP A 152 -1.82 -19.51 21.79
N GLN A 153 -1.31 -20.34 20.89
CA GLN A 153 -0.03 -20.06 20.24
C GLN A 153 -0.16 -18.87 19.29
N ALA A 154 0.79 -17.94 19.40
CA ALA A 154 0.95 -16.90 18.39
C ALA A 154 1.17 -17.52 17.01
N ALA A 155 0.42 -17.08 16.01
CA ALA A 155 0.55 -17.59 14.67
C ALA A 155 1.98 -17.39 14.13
N THR A 156 2.56 -18.46 13.57
CA THR A 156 3.88 -18.38 12.98
C THR A 156 3.84 -17.68 11.62
N PRO A 157 4.78 -16.77 11.33
CA PRO A 157 4.86 -16.15 10.01
C PRO A 157 5.05 -17.23 8.93
N PRO A 158 4.41 -17.10 7.77
CA PRO A 158 4.58 -18.06 6.69
C PRO A 158 6.03 -18.12 6.22
N VAL A 159 6.59 -19.31 6.16
CA VAL A 159 7.95 -19.55 5.67
C VAL A 159 7.99 -19.25 4.18
N GLY A 160 8.85 -18.36 3.76
CA GLY A 160 9.07 -18.06 2.34
C GLY A 160 9.74 -19.22 1.61
N LYS A 161 9.65 -19.24 0.27
CA LYS A 161 10.45 -20.17 -0.53
C LYS A 161 11.94 -19.99 -0.20
N LEU A 162 12.71 -21.08 -0.10
CA LEU A 162 14.13 -21.10 0.28
C LEU A 162 14.97 -19.99 -0.37
N ARG A 163 14.76 -19.72 -1.66
CA ARG A 163 15.47 -18.65 -2.40
C ARG A 163 15.19 -17.23 -1.92
N PHE A 164 14.12 -17.00 -1.18
CA PHE A 164 13.69 -15.69 -0.68
C PHE A 164 13.78 -15.58 0.83
N GLU A 165 14.00 -16.68 1.53
CA GLU A 165 14.02 -16.76 2.98
C GLU A 165 15.00 -15.77 3.62
N HIS A 166 16.22 -15.67 3.07
CA HIS A 166 17.23 -14.72 3.54
C HIS A 166 16.84 -13.24 3.39
N ARG A 167 15.80 -12.92 2.61
CA ARG A 167 15.29 -11.56 2.42
C ARG A 167 14.22 -11.17 3.45
N GLN A 168 13.77 -12.12 4.25
CA GLN A 168 12.75 -11.93 5.28
C GLN A 168 13.33 -11.95 6.70
N LYS A 169 14.63 -11.70 6.87
CA LYS A 169 15.32 -11.79 8.17
C LYS A 169 14.62 -11.00 9.28
N ASN A 170 14.30 -9.73 9.02
CA ASN A 170 13.76 -8.79 10.01
C ASN A 170 12.35 -8.30 9.64
N LYS A 171 11.69 -8.97 8.71
CA LYS A 171 10.38 -8.55 8.21
C LYS A 171 9.63 -9.70 7.55
N THR A 172 8.34 -9.74 7.77
CA THR A 172 7.43 -10.66 7.09
C THR A 172 6.92 -10.05 5.80
N TRP A 173 6.85 -10.85 4.75
CA TRP A 173 6.24 -10.41 3.51
C TRP A 173 4.74 -10.60 3.53
N LEU A 174 4.01 -9.59 3.09
CA LEU A 174 2.58 -9.71 2.82
C LEU A 174 2.35 -10.73 1.67
N PRO A 175 1.18 -11.35 1.59
CA PRO A 175 0.87 -12.32 0.53
C PRO A 175 1.11 -11.77 -0.88
N THR A 176 0.84 -10.49 -1.09
CA THR A 176 1.00 -9.79 -2.38
C THR A 176 2.40 -9.20 -2.62
N HIS A 177 3.34 -9.40 -1.69
CA HIS A 177 4.67 -8.77 -1.73
C HIS A 177 5.40 -8.95 -3.07
N VAL A 178 5.38 -10.15 -3.64
CA VAL A 178 6.08 -10.45 -4.91
C VAL A 178 5.53 -9.62 -6.06
N TRP A 179 4.24 -9.33 -6.05
CA TRP A 179 3.60 -8.45 -7.02
C TRP A 179 3.98 -6.99 -6.79
N HIS A 180 3.93 -6.52 -5.54
CA HIS A 180 4.25 -5.15 -5.15
C HIS A 180 5.73 -4.81 -5.32
N ALA A 181 6.64 -5.75 -5.11
CA ALA A 181 8.09 -5.53 -5.23
C ALA A 181 8.53 -4.98 -6.61
N LYS A 182 7.72 -5.17 -7.64
CA LYS A 182 7.97 -4.67 -9.00
C LYS A 182 7.24 -3.36 -9.31
N ARG A 183 6.30 -2.93 -8.47
CA ARG A 183 5.32 -1.88 -8.79
C ARG A 183 5.20 -0.81 -7.72
N ALA A 184 5.76 -1.04 -6.52
CA ALA A 184 5.69 -0.12 -5.39
C ALA A 184 7.05 0.10 -4.75
N HIS A 185 7.19 1.22 -4.08
CA HIS A 185 8.23 1.42 -3.07
C HIS A 185 7.78 0.70 -1.81
N LEU A 186 8.66 -0.12 -1.23
CA LEU A 186 8.38 -0.92 -0.05
C LEU A 186 9.09 -0.31 1.15
N GLN A 187 8.39 -0.21 2.26
CA GLN A 187 8.94 0.22 3.54
C GLN A 187 8.69 -0.87 4.60
N THR A 188 9.63 -1.03 5.52
CA THR A 188 9.43 -1.94 6.65
C THR A 188 8.78 -1.17 7.78
N ARG A 189 7.57 -1.60 8.17
CA ARG A 189 6.80 -1.06 9.29
C ARG A 189 6.19 -2.22 10.08
N TRP A 190 6.20 -2.14 11.39
CA TRP A 190 5.54 -3.12 12.30
C TRP A 190 5.91 -4.57 11.98
N GLY A 191 7.17 -4.81 11.61
CA GLY A 191 7.63 -6.14 11.22
C GLY A 191 7.21 -6.62 9.83
N PHE A 192 6.43 -5.84 9.07
CA PHE A 192 6.00 -6.17 7.72
C PHE A 192 6.70 -5.33 6.64
N SER A 193 6.83 -5.90 5.45
CA SER A 193 7.26 -5.18 4.25
C SER A 193 6.04 -4.63 3.52
N ILE A 194 5.67 -3.38 3.81
CA ILE A 194 4.45 -2.74 3.33
C ILE A 194 4.71 -1.92 2.06
N PRO A 195 3.82 -1.95 1.06
CA PRO A 195 3.88 -1.06 -0.10
C PRO A 195 3.53 0.37 0.32
N GLU A 196 4.53 1.23 0.41
CA GLU A 196 4.36 2.62 0.84
C GLU A 196 3.67 3.47 -0.23
N LYS A 197 4.15 3.40 -1.46
CA LYS A 197 3.56 4.11 -2.60
C LYS A 197 3.83 3.40 -3.92
N PRO A 198 2.93 3.53 -4.91
CA PRO A 198 3.20 3.08 -6.27
C PRO A 198 4.44 3.74 -6.87
N SER A 199 5.16 3.02 -7.72
CA SER A 199 6.34 3.57 -8.41
C SER A 199 6.00 4.59 -9.50
N GLN A 200 4.75 4.68 -9.91
CA GLN A 200 4.23 5.67 -10.86
C GLN A 200 3.52 6.80 -10.11
N LYS A 201 3.36 7.96 -10.77
CA LYS A 201 2.55 9.06 -10.22
C LYS A 201 1.13 8.56 -9.96
N CYS A 202 0.68 8.64 -8.72
CA CYS A 202 -0.55 8.01 -8.26
C CYS A 202 -1.58 8.97 -7.66
N TYR A 203 -1.19 10.18 -7.21
CA TYR A 203 -2.06 11.11 -6.49
C TYR A 203 -3.40 11.36 -7.20
N ARG A 204 -3.36 11.87 -8.44
CA ARG A 204 -4.58 12.13 -9.23
C ARG A 204 -5.37 10.87 -9.54
N LYS A 205 -4.66 9.74 -9.75
CA LYS A 205 -5.30 8.45 -10.04
C LYS A 205 -6.07 7.94 -8.83
N THR A 206 -5.50 8.08 -7.63
CA THR A 206 -6.16 7.75 -6.36
C THR A 206 -7.38 8.63 -6.15
N HIS A 207 -7.24 9.95 -6.29
CA HIS A 207 -8.34 10.90 -6.15
C HIS A 207 -9.53 10.56 -7.08
N ARG A 208 -9.26 10.35 -8.38
CA ARG A 208 -10.30 9.97 -9.34
C ARG A 208 -10.93 8.61 -9.04
N GLY A 209 -10.10 7.63 -8.65
CA GLY A 209 -10.55 6.28 -8.36
C GLY A 209 -11.49 6.17 -7.16
N ILE A 210 -11.40 7.14 -6.23
CA ILE A 210 -12.26 7.16 -5.04
C ILE A 210 -13.51 8.01 -5.23
N LYS A 211 -13.40 9.17 -5.89
CA LYS A 211 -14.52 10.12 -5.97
C LYS A 211 -15.33 10.03 -7.24
N GLN A 212 -14.72 9.71 -8.38
CA GLN A 212 -15.37 9.89 -9.69
C GLN A 212 -15.65 8.56 -10.39
N GLU A 213 -14.61 7.81 -10.70
CA GLU A 213 -14.71 6.63 -11.56
C GLU A 213 -13.66 5.58 -11.21
N GLY A 214 -14.09 4.40 -10.81
CA GLY A 214 -13.19 3.29 -10.59
C GLY A 214 -13.24 2.71 -9.19
N ALA A 215 -12.23 1.89 -8.89
CA ALA A 215 -11.99 1.34 -7.58
C ALA A 215 -10.50 1.36 -7.25
N THR A 216 -10.18 1.53 -5.98
CA THR A 216 -8.83 1.44 -5.45
C THR A 216 -8.71 0.23 -4.55
N VAL A 217 -7.60 -0.51 -4.64
CA VAL A 217 -7.35 -1.71 -3.83
C VAL A 217 -6.01 -1.65 -3.14
N TRP A 218 -5.94 -2.22 -1.93
CA TRP A 218 -4.71 -2.34 -1.14
C TRP A 218 -4.69 -3.63 -0.34
N ASP A 219 -3.49 -4.14 -0.09
CA ASP A 219 -3.30 -5.28 0.80
C ASP A 219 -3.24 -4.79 2.24
N SER A 220 -4.21 -5.18 3.05
CA SER A 220 -4.33 -4.88 4.48
C SER A 220 -4.04 -6.10 5.35
N SER A 221 -3.42 -7.16 4.82
CA SER A 221 -3.11 -8.39 5.55
C SER A 221 -2.14 -8.20 6.72
N TYR A 222 -1.59 -7.00 6.90
CA TYR A 222 -0.84 -6.62 8.09
C TYR A 222 -1.72 -6.35 9.30
N THR A 223 -3.04 -6.18 9.13
CA THR A 223 -3.99 -5.99 10.24
C THR A 223 -4.03 -7.23 11.11
N ALA A 224 -3.79 -7.06 12.40
CA ALA A 224 -3.82 -8.17 13.35
C ALA A 224 -5.25 -8.58 13.64
N THR A 225 -5.49 -9.88 13.66
CA THR A 225 -6.78 -10.49 13.96
C THR A 225 -6.61 -11.51 15.08
N PHE A 226 -7.40 -11.37 16.12
CA PHE A 226 -7.45 -12.27 17.27
C PHE A 226 -8.87 -12.76 17.47
N ARG A 227 -9.03 -14.04 17.78
CA ARG A 227 -10.28 -14.59 18.31
C ARG A 227 -10.15 -14.63 19.83
N VAL A 228 -11.10 -14.09 20.53
CA VAL A 228 -11.20 -14.10 21.99
C VAL A 228 -12.44 -14.90 22.36
N GLU A 229 -12.26 -15.90 23.21
CA GLU A 229 -13.30 -16.82 23.67
C GLU A 229 -13.31 -16.80 25.20
N ALA A 230 -14.51 -16.71 25.79
CA ALA A 230 -14.69 -16.76 27.24
C ALA A 230 -16.16 -17.06 27.57
N ALA A 231 -16.45 -17.31 28.85
CA ALA A 231 -17.83 -17.42 29.32
C ALA A 231 -18.62 -16.14 28.93
N SER A 232 -19.85 -16.31 28.43
CA SER A 232 -20.67 -15.23 27.85
C SER A 232 -20.81 -14.01 28.77
N GLU A 233 -21.09 -14.21 30.05
CA GLU A 233 -21.23 -13.11 31.02
C GLU A 233 -19.93 -12.35 31.25
N TYR A 234 -18.82 -13.09 31.41
CA TYR A 234 -17.50 -12.51 31.59
C TYR A 234 -17.05 -11.74 30.36
N LEU A 235 -17.26 -12.31 29.18
CA LEU A 235 -16.93 -11.66 27.91
C LEU A 235 -17.71 -10.34 27.74
N ALA A 236 -18.99 -10.33 28.07
CA ALA A 236 -19.83 -9.13 28.03
C ALA A 236 -19.34 -8.05 28.99
N GLN A 237 -18.97 -8.42 30.23
CA GLN A 237 -18.39 -7.50 31.20
C GLN A 237 -17.05 -6.93 30.73
N LEU A 238 -16.16 -7.79 30.24
CA LEU A 238 -14.84 -7.40 29.73
C LEU A 238 -14.94 -6.44 28.54
N LEU A 239 -15.78 -6.74 27.57
CA LEU A 239 -15.98 -5.87 26.42
C LEU A 239 -16.67 -4.56 26.81
N SER A 240 -17.56 -4.59 27.79
CA SER A 240 -18.20 -3.40 28.32
C SER A 240 -17.20 -2.48 29.03
N SER A 241 -16.20 -3.02 29.73
CA SER A 241 -15.12 -2.24 30.35
C SER A 241 -14.22 -1.60 29.31
N TRP A 242 -13.89 -2.31 28.21
CA TRP A 242 -12.99 -1.81 27.16
C TRP A 242 -13.63 -0.80 26.20
N PHE A 243 -14.90 -1.00 25.85
CA PHE A 243 -15.58 -0.27 24.77
C PHE A 243 -16.85 0.47 25.25
N GLY A 244 -17.23 0.30 26.49
CA GLY A 244 -18.50 0.78 27.04
C GLY A 244 -19.69 -0.08 26.60
N LYS A 245 -20.85 0.16 27.23
CA LYS A 245 -22.09 -0.63 27.05
C LYS A 245 -22.61 -0.67 25.60
N LYS A 246 -22.14 0.23 24.71
CA LYS A 246 -22.57 0.30 23.31
C LYS A 246 -22.25 -0.96 22.51
N VAL A 247 -21.17 -1.69 22.88
CA VAL A 247 -20.73 -2.91 22.21
C VAL A 247 -21.72 -4.07 22.36
N LEU A 248 -22.51 -4.07 23.42
CA LEU A 248 -23.52 -5.08 23.75
C LEU A 248 -24.88 -4.87 23.09
N ARG A 249 -25.02 -3.88 22.21
CA ARG A 249 -26.28 -3.66 21.49
C ARG A 249 -26.58 -4.84 20.56
N LYS A 250 -27.86 -5.27 20.49
CA LYS A 250 -28.33 -6.41 19.70
C LYS A 250 -27.81 -6.42 18.25
N ARG A 251 -27.72 -5.24 17.63
CA ARG A 251 -27.20 -5.09 16.24
C ARG A 251 -25.76 -5.59 16.07
N TYR A 252 -24.92 -5.56 17.11
CA TYR A 252 -23.55 -6.06 17.07
C TYR A 252 -23.45 -7.50 17.51
N THR A 253 -24.18 -7.88 18.57
CA THR A 253 -24.17 -9.25 19.11
C THR A 253 -24.80 -10.26 18.15
N SER A 254 -25.68 -9.81 17.23
CA SER A 254 -26.20 -10.66 16.14
C SER A 254 -25.15 -11.02 15.08
N GLY A 255 -23.98 -10.35 15.04
CA GLY A 255 -22.94 -10.56 14.03
C GLY A 255 -23.20 -9.89 12.67
N GLU A 256 -24.29 -9.13 12.56
CA GLU A 256 -24.67 -8.43 11.32
C GLU A 256 -23.86 -7.17 11.06
N TYR A 257 -23.40 -6.55 12.15
CA TYR A 257 -22.60 -5.33 12.13
C TYR A 257 -21.33 -5.49 12.93
N CYS A 258 -20.25 -4.98 12.38
CA CYS A 258 -18.98 -4.83 13.07
C CYS A 258 -19.03 -3.60 14.00
N PHE A 259 -18.66 -3.75 15.26
CA PHE A 259 -18.46 -2.62 16.14
C PHE A 259 -17.11 -1.98 15.84
N THR A 260 -17.06 -0.66 15.70
CA THR A 260 -15.82 0.10 15.60
C THR A 260 -15.77 1.07 16.75
N GLY A 261 -14.74 0.97 17.57
CA GLY A 261 -14.58 1.81 18.75
C GLY A 261 -13.13 1.96 19.16
N GLU A 262 -12.89 2.85 20.09
CA GLU A 262 -11.59 3.06 20.69
C GLU A 262 -11.36 2.03 21.78
N PHE A 263 -10.23 1.33 21.72
CA PHE A 263 -9.88 0.31 22.70
C PHE A 263 -9.20 0.94 23.90
N LYS A 264 -9.84 0.85 25.07
CA LYS A 264 -9.42 1.49 26.32
C LYS A 264 -9.32 0.46 27.44
N PRO A 265 -8.33 -0.44 27.43
CA PRO A 265 -8.05 -1.24 28.61
C PRO A 265 -7.48 -0.32 29.69
N GLU A 266 -7.94 -0.46 30.93
CA GLU A 266 -7.44 0.30 32.09
C GLU A 266 -7.51 1.85 31.88
N GLU A 267 -8.56 2.33 31.15
CA GLU A 267 -8.81 3.74 30.81
C GLU A 267 -7.80 4.37 29.82
N VAL A 268 -6.74 3.67 29.45
CA VAL A 268 -5.74 4.15 28.51
C VAL A 268 -6.18 3.82 27.07
N SER A 269 -6.25 4.83 26.21
CA SER A 269 -6.58 4.63 24.79
C SER A 269 -5.41 4.05 24.01
N LEU A 270 -5.56 2.85 23.48
CA LEU A 270 -4.57 2.22 22.59
C LEU A 270 -4.82 2.53 21.11
N GLY A 271 -6.05 2.86 20.74
CA GLY A 271 -6.43 3.21 19.37
C GLY A 271 -7.71 2.53 18.87
N PRO A 272 -8.09 2.76 17.62
CA PRO A 272 -9.32 2.22 17.05
C PRO A 272 -9.20 0.72 16.74
N VAL A 273 -10.24 0.00 17.08
CA VAL A 273 -10.37 -1.46 16.87
C VAL A 273 -11.71 -1.78 16.25
N GLN A 274 -11.74 -2.83 15.45
CA GLN A 274 -12.95 -3.45 14.94
C GLN A 274 -13.24 -4.74 15.70
N LEU A 275 -14.47 -4.91 16.15
CA LEU A 275 -14.94 -6.06 16.87
C LEU A 275 -16.14 -6.67 16.17
N LEU A 276 -16.07 -7.96 15.90
CA LEU A 276 -17.13 -8.74 15.29
C LEU A 276 -17.51 -9.90 16.21
N TRP A 277 -18.76 -9.97 16.59
CA TRP A 277 -19.31 -11.10 17.34
C TRP A 277 -19.49 -12.29 16.41
N GLU A 278 -18.94 -13.43 16.81
CA GLU A 278 -19.10 -14.72 16.12
C GLU A 278 -20.17 -15.57 16.82
N SER A 279 -20.15 -15.55 18.15
CA SER A 279 -21.15 -16.16 19.02
C SER A 279 -21.23 -15.39 20.34
N ASP A 280 -22.14 -15.78 21.23
CA ASP A 280 -22.27 -15.15 22.56
C ASP A 280 -21.01 -15.35 23.44
N SER A 281 -20.18 -16.36 23.13
CA SER A 281 -18.94 -16.68 23.84
C SER A 281 -17.66 -16.38 23.04
N SER A 282 -17.77 -15.88 21.80
CA SER A 282 -16.62 -15.68 20.91
C SER A 282 -16.72 -14.40 20.13
N VAL A 283 -15.64 -13.62 20.11
CA VAL A 283 -15.51 -12.37 19.36
C VAL A 283 -14.20 -12.32 18.59
N ILE A 284 -14.26 -11.68 17.41
CA ILE A 284 -13.09 -11.41 16.59
C ILE A 284 -12.67 -9.95 16.79
N LEU A 285 -11.45 -9.77 17.24
CA LEU A 285 -10.83 -8.48 17.47
C LEU A 285 -9.84 -8.18 16.34
N ARG A 286 -10.06 -7.11 15.60
CA ARG A 286 -9.16 -6.66 14.53
C ARG A 286 -8.58 -5.31 14.85
N LEU A 287 -7.27 -5.23 14.83
CA LEU A 287 -6.54 -4.04 15.23
C LEU A 287 -5.34 -3.74 14.31
N HIS A 288 -4.91 -2.51 14.35
CA HIS A 288 -3.74 -2.08 13.60
C HIS A 288 -2.46 -2.75 14.15
N PRO A 289 -1.50 -3.16 13.32
CA PRO A 289 -0.33 -3.95 13.76
C PRO A 289 0.56 -3.23 14.78
N CYS A 290 0.56 -1.90 14.83
CA CYS A 290 1.32 -1.17 15.84
C CYS A 290 0.81 -1.39 17.28
N MET A 291 -0.45 -1.77 17.45
CA MET A 291 -1.04 -2.06 18.77
C MET A 291 -0.69 -3.48 19.27
N THR A 292 -0.19 -4.35 18.40
CA THR A 292 0.02 -5.77 18.73
C THR A 292 1.00 -5.98 19.89
N SER A 293 2.02 -5.13 19.99
CA SER A 293 3.01 -5.19 21.08
C SER A 293 2.42 -4.88 22.45
N MET A 294 1.34 -4.11 22.51
CA MET A 294 0.63 -3.75 23.74
C MET A 294 -0.48 -4.76 24.06
N VAL A 295 -1.22 -5.18 23.02
CA VAL A 295 -2.40 -6.03 23.18
C VAL A 295 -2.04 -7.48 23.52
N LEU A 296 -0.98 -8.05 22.92
CA LEU A 296 -0.58 -9.44 23.22
C LEU A 296 -0.21 -9.67 24.70
N PRO A 297 0.60 -8.83 25.35
CA PRO A 297 0.85 -8.96 26.79
C PRO A 297 -0.42 -8.86 27.63
N LEU A 298 -1.34 -7.96 27.26
CA LEU A 298 -2.63 -7.80 27.93
C LEU A 298 -3.47 -9.09 27.84
N LEU A 299 -3.63 -9.65 26.63
CA LEU A 299 -4.37 -10.90 26.43
C LEU A 299 -3.72 -12.07 27.17
N ASN A 300 -2.38 -12.14 27.22
CA ASN A 300 -1.67 -13.13 28.01
C ASN A 300 -1.90 -12.98 29.52
N LYS A 301 -1.87 -11.74 30.04
CA LYS A 301 -2.17 -11.43 31.43
C LYS A 301 -3.58 -11.88 31.80
N LEU A 302 -4.58 -11.51 30.99
CA LEU A 302 -5.97 -11.90 31.20
C LEU A 302 -6.17 -13.43 31.19
N ARG A 303 -5.49 -14.15 30.31
CA ARG A 303 -5.55 -15.62 30.26
C ARG A 303 -5.03 -16.24 31.53
N LEU A 304 -3.95 -15.71 32.11
CA LEU A 304 -3.37 -16.24 33.36
C LEU A 304 -4.23 -15.91 34.59
N GLU A 305 -4.81 -14.71 34.64
CA GLU A 305 -5.59 -14.23 35.76
C GLU A 305 -7.02 -14.83 35.79
N ASN A 306 -7.59 -15.14 34.61
CA ASN A 306 -9.00 -15.50 34.47
C ASN A 306 -9.21 -16.93 33.94
N ALA A 307 -8.39 -17.86 34.35
CA ALA A 307 -8.53 -19.28 33.99
C ALA A 307 -9.90 -19.87 34.43
N ALA A 308 -10.51 -19.34 35.51
CA ALA A 308 -11.82 -19.75 35.99
C ALA A 308 -12.98 -19.40 35.04
N HIS A 309 -12.82 -18.43 34.16
CA HIS A 309 -13.82 -17.98 33.16
C HIS A 309 -13.60 -18.60 31.78
N ASP A 310 -12.77 -19.62 31.64
CA ASP A 310 -12.40 -20.26 30.37
C ASP A 310 -11.93 -19.26 29.30
N PHE A 311 -11.15 -18.25 29.75
CA PHE A 311 -10.65 -17.21 28.84
C PHE A 311 -9.53 -17.74 27.96
N HIS A 312 -9.78 -17.79 26.66
CA HIS A 312 -8.81 -18.18 25.64
C HIS A 312 -8.73 -17.14 24.54
N TYR A 313 -7.57 -17.05 23.90
CA TYR A 313 -7.45 -16.30 22.67
C TYR A 313 -6.66 -17.09 21.62
N THR A 314 -7.03 -16.92 20.37
CA THR A 314 -6.35 -17.52 19.21
C THR A 314 -5.79 -16.44 18.33
N ASP A 315 -4.50 -16.53 18.00
CA ASP A 315 -3.84 -15.58 17.09
C ASP A 315 -4.05 -15.98 15.62
N LEU A 316 -4.82 -15.19 14.89
CA LEU A 316 -5.16 -15.41 13.49
C LEU A 316 -4.36 -14.53 12.52
N ARG A 317 -3.28 -13.84 12.97
CA ARG A 317 -2.53 -12.87 12.17
C ARG A 317 -2.04 -13.38 10.82
N TYR A 318 -1.67 -14.65 10.72
CA TYR A 318 -1.18 -15.26 9.48
C TYR A 318 -2.11 -16.34 8.92
N ALA A 319 -3.22 -16.58 9.59
CA ALA A 319 -4.29 -17.45 9.11
C ALA A 319 -5.26 -16.71 8.19
N ILE A 320 -5.57 -15.45 8.54
CA ILE A 320 -6.49 -14.59 7.82
C ILE A 320 -5.73 -13.42 7.25
N GLY A 321 -5.87 -13.21 5.95
CA GLY A 321 -5.43 -12.00 5.26
C GLY A 321 -6.60 -11.09 4.94
N SER A 322 -6.30 -9.89 4.50
CA SER A 322 -7.35 -8.94 4.11
C SER A 322 -6.94 -8.05 2.94
N ILE A 323 -7.92 -7.71 2.13
CA ILE A 323 -7.79 -6.77 1.01
C ILE A 323 -8.79 -5.65 1.26
N GLY A 324 -8.33 -4.41 1.23
CA GLY A 324 -9.21 -3.25 1.23
C GLY A 324 -9.57 -2.85 -0.21
N ILE A 325 -10.80 -2.45 -0.41
CA ILE A 325 -11.27 -1.88 -1.68
C ILE A 325 -12.16 -0.67 -1.40
N GLY A 326 -12.00 0.40 -2.18
CA GLY A 326 -12.81 1.61 -2.07
C GLY A 326 -13.08 2.23 -3.42
N GLY A 327 -14.01 3.17 -3.45
CA GLY A 327 -14.44 3.90 -4.64
C GLY A 327 -15.81 3.47 -5.18
N PRO A 328 -16.43 4.28 -6.05
CA PRO A 328 -17.81 4.11 -6.47
C PRO A 328 -18.09 2.78 -7.20
N LYS A 329 -17.09 2.19 -7.85
CA LYS A 329 -17.23 0.89 -8.53
C LYS A 329 -16.81 -0.31 -7.67
N ALA A 330 -16.55 -0.12 -6.38
CA ALA A 330 -16.06 -1.20 -5.51
C ALA A 330 -17.00 -2.40 -5.48
N LEU A 331 -18.30 -2.19 -5.24
CA LEU A 331 -19.29 -3.28 -5.21
C LEU A 331 -19.43 -3.99 -6.55
N GLN A 332 -19.43 -3.25 -7.66
CA GLN A 332 -19.47 -3.84 -9.00
C GLN A 332 -18.24 -4.72 -9.28
N VAL A 333 -17.06 -4.26 -8.86
CA VAL A 333 -15.82 -5.04 -8.96
C VAL A 333 -15.90 -6.31 -8.13
N LEU A 334 -16.38 -6.23 -6.89
CA LEU A 334 -16.55 -7.39 -6.02
C LEU A 334 -17.53 -8.41 -6.62
N ASN A 335 -18.70 -7.97 -7.09
CA ASN A 335 -19.67 -8.83 -7.74
C ASN A 335 -19.16 -9.48 -9.03
N THR A 336 -18.23 -8.81 -9.70
CA THR A 336 -17.61 -9.32 -10.92
C THR A 336 -16.63 -10.46 -10.62
N ILE A 337 -15.88 -10.37 -9.51
CA ILE A 337 -14.86 -11.34 -9.15
C ILE A 337 -15.41 -12.51 -8.35
N PHE A 338 -16.32 -12.21 -7.42
CA PHE A 338 -16.85 -13.20 -6.52
C PHE A 338 -18.18 -13.76 -7.06
N THR A 339 -18.15 -15.03 -7.39
CA THR A 339 -19.37 -15.78 -7.72
C THR A 339 -19.70 -16.64 -6.51
N PRO A 340 -20.85 -16.43 -5.84
CA PRO A 340 -21.27 -17.30 -4.76
C PRO A 340 -21.30 -18.76 -5.20
N SER A 341 -20.93 -19.68 -4.31
CA SER A 341 -21.00 -21.12 -4.59
C SER A 341 -22.42 -21.63 -4.64
N ASP A 342 -23.29 -21.07 -3.79
CA ASP A 342 -24.72 -21.29 -3.78
C ASP A 342 -25.45 -19.96 -4.07
N GLU A 343 -26.07 -19.86 -5.24
CA GLU A 343 -26.84 -18.69 -5.64
C GLU A 343 -28.25 -18.65 -5.00
N SER A 344 -28.71 -19.74 -4.40
CA SER A 344 -30.01 -19.82 -3.72
C SER A 344 -29.99 -19.17 -2.34
N SER A 345 -28.81 -19.04 -1.72
CA SER A 345 -28.66 -18.50 -0.38
C SER A 345 -29.09 -17.02 -0.30
N ALA A 346 -29.59 -16.61 0.86
CA ALA A 346 -30.04 -15.24 1.11
C ALA A 346 -28.86 -14.25 0.98
N SER A 347 -27.69 -14.62 1.50
CA SER A 347 -26.45 -13.83 1.40
C SER A 347 -26.01 -13.62 -0.05
N ALA A 348 -26.14 -14.66 -0.90
CA ALA A 348 -25.78 -14.58 -2.32
C ALA A 348 -26.72 -13.66 -3.10
N LYS A 349 -28.03 -13.81 -2.89
CA LYS A 349 -29.04 -12.95 -3.52
C LYS A 349 -28.83 -11.49 -3.14
N MET A 350 -28.60 -11.21 -1.85
CA MET A 350 -28.31 -9.89 -1.34
C MET A 350 -27.01 -9.32 -1.94
N PHE A 351 -25.94 -10.10 -1.96
CA PHE A 351 -24.68 -9.67 -2.57
C PHE A 351 -24.83 -9.32 -4.06
N ARG A 352 -25.62 -10.11 -4.81
CA ARG A 352 -25.91 -9.83 -6.23
C ARG A 352 -26.68 -8.54 -6.41
N SER A 353 -27.70 -8.29 -5.59
CA SER A 353 -28.50 -7.06 -5.68
C SER A 353 -27.68 -5.80 -5.36
N LEU A 354 -26.69 -5.89 -4.46
CA LEU A 354 -25.80 -4.76 -4.14
C LEU A 354 -24.94 -4.27 -5.32
N SER A 355 -24.77 -5.09 -6.38
CA SER A 355 -24.05 -4.66 -7.59
C SER A 355 -24.70 -3.50 -8.31
N HIS A 356 -25.98 -3.28 -8.09
CA HIS A 356 -26.79 -2.24 -8.73
C HIS A 356 -26.85 -0.93 -7.94
N LEU A 357 -26.25 -0.88 -6.74
CA LEU A 357 -26.22 0.35 -5.95
C LEU A 357 -25.43 1.45 -6.67
N ALA A 358 -26.06 2.59 -6.88
CA ALA A 358 -25.46 3.76 -7.50
C ALA A 358 -24.47 4.45 -6.55
N THR A 359 -24.79 4.49 -5.25
CA THR A 359 -23.96 5.10 -4.21
C THR A 359 -23.72 4.13 -3.06
N LEU A 360 -22.50 4.16 -2.51
CA LEU A 360 -22.15 3.32 -1.36
C LEU A 360 -22.80 3.81 -0.06
N ASP A 361 -23.25 5.06 -0.02
CA ASP A 361 -23.78 5.69 1.19
C ASP A 361 -25.12 5.09 1.63
N THR A 362 -25.83 4.45 0.71
CA THR A 362 -27.11 3.77 1.00
C THR A 362 -26.95 2.48 1.80
N LEU A 363 -25.77 1.84 1.75
CA LEU A 363 -25.51 0.65 2.54
C LEU A 363 -25.21 1.03 4.00
N PRO A 364 -25.74 0.30 5.02
CA PRO A 364 -25.45 0.59 6.41
C PRO A 364 -23.96 0.54 6.76
N GLU A 365 -23.45 1.51 7.52
CA GLU A 365 -22.05 1.49 8.01
C GLU A 365 -21.78 0.27 8.89
N ASN A 366 -20.58 -0.28 8.75
CA ASN A 366 -20.11 -1.45 9.48
C ASN A 366 -20.91 -2.74 9.21
N ALA A 367 -21.69 -2.78 8.13
CA ALA A 367 -22.39 -3.98 7.72
C ALA A 367 -21.40 -5.11 7.39
N VAL A 368 -21.74 -6.32 7.82
CA VAL A 368 -20.93 -7.54 7.63
C VAL A 368 -21.70 -8.51 6.74
N MET A 369 -20.98 -9.14 5.83
CA MET A 369 -21.52 -10.16 4.94
C MET A 369 -20.54 -11.33 4.86
N HIS A 370 -21.00 -12.51 5.20
CA HIS A 370 -20.28 -13.76 5.05
C HIS A 370 -20.73 -14.46 3.77
N LEU A 371 -19.78 -14.91 2.96
CA LEU A 371 -20.06 -15.55 1.68
C LEU A 371 -19.11 -16.74 1.47
N ARG A 372 -19.61 -17.77 0.79
CA ARG A 372 -18.78 -18.77 0.13
C ARG A 372 -18.76 -18.49 -1.36
N VAL A 373 -17.59 -18.35 -1.92
CA VAL A 373 -17.42 -18.00 -3.32
C VAL A 373 -16.54 -19.03 -4.03
N LEU A 374 -16.78 -19.18 -5.32
CA LEU A 374 -15.95 -20.03 -6.17
C LEU A 374 -14.59 -19.39 -6.41
N ASP A 375 -13.57 -20.21 -6.73
CA ASP A 375 -12.23 -19.73 -7.06
C ASP A 375 -12.26 -18.65 -8.15
N PRO A 376 -11.89 -17.41 -7.86
CA PRO A 376 -11.96 -16.30 -8.82
C PRO A 376 -11.05 -16.49 -10.03
N ARG A 377 -10.06 -17.39 -9.97
CA ARG A 377 -9.16 -17.70 -11.08
C ARG A 377 -9.82 -18.52 -12.19
N LEU A 378 -10.96 -19.16 -11.88
CA LEU A 378 -11.75 -19.95 -12.82
C LEU A 378 -12.72 -19.11 -13.66
N GLN A 379 -12.90 -17.84 -13.26
CA GLN A 379 -13.78 -16.91 -13.96
C GLN A 379 -13.19 -16.48 -15.31
N PRO A 380 -14.04 -16.16 -16.31
CA PRO A 380 -13.57 -15.64 -17.59
C PRO A 380 -12.83 -14.30 -17.41
N SER A 381 -11.72 -14.12 -18.14
CA SER A 381 -10.87 -12.93 -18.04
C SER A 381 -11.51 -11.62 -18.53
N LYS A 382 -12.60 -11.70 -19.28
CA LYS A 382 -13.36 -10.54 -19.76
C LYS A 382 -14.60 -10.36 -18.89
N LEU A 383 -14.46 -9.53 -17.89
CA LEU A 383 -15.50 -9.23 -16.94
C LEU A 383 -16.33 -8.04 -17.47
N LYS A 384 -17.61 -8.23 -17.66
CA LYS A 384 -18.55 -7.16 -17.99
C LYS A 384 -19.14 -6.64 -16.68
N LEU A 385 -18.97 -5.36 -16.42
CA LEU A 385 -19.66 -4.71 -15.31
C LEU A 385 -21.15 -4.60 -15.67
N PRO A 386 -22.07 -4.94 -14.77
CA PRO A 386 -23.50 -4.80 -15.02
C PRO A 386 -23.86 -3.33 -15.25
N ARG A 387 -24.74 -3.06 -16.21
CA ARG A 387 -25.07 -1.70 -16.66
C ARG A 387 -26.44 -1.19 -16.17
N THR A 388 -27.31 -2.06 -15.69
CA THR A 388 -28.69 -1.70 -15.36
C THR A 388 -28.99 -1.85 -13.89
N SER A 389 -29.63 -0.86 -13.32
CA SER A 389 -30.14 -0.84 -11.94
C SER A 389 -31.65 -0.99 -11.90
N ASN A 390 -32.13 -1.90 -11.07
CA ASN A 390 -33.54 -2.01 -10.70
C ASN A 390 -33.74 -1.40 -9.31
N GLU A 391 -34.08 -0.12 -9.23
CA GLU A 391 -34.16 0.64 -7.97
C GLU A 391 -35.14 0.03 -6.94
N LYS A 392 -36.25 -0.55 -7.39
CA LYS A 392 -37.23 -1.21 -6.51
C LYS A 392 -36.60 -2.42 -5.79
N SER A 393 -35.91 -3.28 -6.51
CA SER A 393 -35.22 -4.45 -5.94
C SER A 393 -34.12 -4.07 -4.95
N ILE A 394 -33.48 -2.93 -5.17
CA ILE A 394 -32.45 -2.41 -4.25
C ILE A 394 -33.08 -1.96 -2.93
N MET A 395 -34.19 -1.24 -2.98
CA MET A 395 -34.92 -0.78 -1.79
C MET A 395 -35.44 -1.97 -0.95
N GLU A 396 -36.00 -2.98 -1.59
CA GLU A 396 -36.42 -4.22 -0.92
C GLU A 396 -35.26 -4.91 -0.23
N THR A 397 -34.10 -4.99 -0.90
CA THR A 397 -32.90 -5.58 -0.35
C THR A 397 -32.35 -4.81 0.86
N LEU A 398 -32.38 -3.48 0.81
CA LEU A 398 -31.91 -2.63 1.92
C LEU A 398 -32.87 -2.68 3.12
N VAL A 399 -34.16 -2.81 2.90
CA VAL A 399 -35.17 -2.99 3.95
C VAL A 399 -35.01 -4.39 4.61
N ALA A 400 -34.75 -5.41 3.81
CA ALA A 400 -34.52 -6.77 4.30
C ALA A 400 -33.17 -6.94 5.04
N TRP A 401 -32.25 -5.99 4.89
CA TRP A 401 -31.01 -5.97 5.66
C TRP A 401 -31.33 -5.60 7.11
N PRO A 402 -30.93 -6.33 8.10
CA PRO A 402 -29.98 -7.45 8.20
C PRO A 402 -30.62 -8.83 8.45
N GLY A 403 -31.94 -8.89 8.63
CA GLY A 403 -32.62 -10.07 9.15
C GLY A 403 -32.42 -11.37 8.36
N ALA A 404 -32.17 -11.30 7.06
CA ALA A 404 -31.97 -12.48 6.22
C ALA A 404 -30.60 -13.17 6.39
N LEU A 405 -29.65 -12.54 7.10
CA LEU A 405 -28.26 -13.02 7.17
C LEU A 405 -27.93 -13.80 8.45
N VAL A 406 -28.78 -13.71 9.48
CA VAL A 406 -28.46 -14.17 10.84
C VAL A 406 -28.29 -15.69 10.94
N GLU A 407 -29.08 -16.46 10.21
CA GLU A 407 -29.05 -17.93 10.36
C GLU A 407 -27.96 -18.60 9.52
N GLU A 408 -27.67 -18.10 8.33
CA GLU A 408 -26.65 -18.64 7.45
C GLU A 408 -25.22 -18.30 7.89
N ASN A 409 -25.04 -17.23 8.65
CA ASN A 409 -23.75 -16.67 8.98
C ASN A 409 -23.00 -17.39 10.10
N LYS A 410 -23.66 -18.29 10.83
CA LYS A 410 -23.07 -18.94 12.03
C LYS A 410 -22.14 -20.09 11.72
N THR A 411 -22.24 -20.70 10.55
CA THR A 411 -21.47 -21.89 10.18
C THR A 411 -20.55 -21.64 8.99
N ASN A 412 -19.29 -22.09 9.10
CA ASN A 412 -18.30 -22.05 8.01
C ASN A 412 -17.87 -20.65 7.52
N THR A 413 -17.66 -19.72 8.43
CA THR A 413 -17.07 -18.41 8.14
C THR A 413 -15.55 -18.52 7.87
N VAL A 414 -14.93 -17.43 7.41
CA VAL A 414 -13.47 -17.33 7.25
C VAL A 414 -12.72 -17.56 8.56
N PHE A 415 -13.39 -17.43 9.70
CA PHE A 415 -12.82 -17.63 11.03
C PHE A 415 -12.73 -19.11 11.43
N SER A 416 -13.53 -20.01 10.80
CA SER A 416 -13.41 -21.46 11.02
C SER A 416 -12.11 -22.00 10.42
N GLU A 417 -11.36 -22.74 11.23
CA GLU A 417 -10.10 -23.38 10.81
C GLU A 417 -10.36 -24.47 9.77
N GLU A 418 -11.45 -25.25 9.97
CA GLU A 418 -11.84 -26.32 9.06
C GLU A 418 -12.18 -25.76 7.67
N ALA A 419 -12.98 -24.69 7.60
CA ALA A 419 -13.33 -24.06 6.33
C ALA A 419 -12.10 -23.51 5.59
N ARG A 420 -11.12 -22.94 6.30
CA ARG A 420 -9.86 -22.49 5.71
C ARG A 420 -9.04 -23.69 5.19
N LYS A 421 -8.88 -24.76 5.98
CA LYS A 421 -8.15 -25.96 5.57
C LYS A 421 -8.79 -26.62 4.35
N GLU A 422 -10.12 -26.73 4.32
CA GLU A 422 -10.86 -27.28 3.18
C GLU A 422 -10.62 -26.45 1.91
N SER A 423 -10.66 -25.13 2.02
CA SER A 423 -10.39 -24.22 0.89
C SER A 423 -8.97 -24.39 0.33
N TYR A 424 -7.98 -24.66 1.19
CA TYR A 424 -6.60 -24.91 0.76
C TYR A 424 -6.44 -26.29 0.11
N ALA A 425 -7.07 -27.31 0.65
CA ALA A 425 -7.02 -28.66 0.08
C ALA A 425 -7.59 -28.72 -1.35
N LYS A 426 -8.65 -27.94 -1.60
CA LYS A 426 -9.29 -27.84 -2.91
C LYS A 426 -8.69 -26.77 -3.83
N GLN A 427 -7.67 -26.02 -3.38
CA GLN A 427 -7.04 -24.95 -4.16
C GLN A 427 -6.26 -25.52 -5.36
N LEU A 428 -6.67 -25.18 -6.57
CA LEU A 428 -6.01 -25.63 -7.78
C LEU A 428 -4.64 -25.00 -7.99
N SER A 429 -3.67 -25.82 -8.39
CA SER A 429 -2.37 -25.33 -8.89
C SER A 429 -2.55 -24.60 -10.23
N LEU A 430 -1.55 -23.81 -10.66
CA LEU A 430 -1.58 -23.15 -11.98
C LEU A 430 -1.74 -24.17 -13.13
N LYS A 431 -1.14 -25.36 -13.01
CA LYS A 431 -1.32 -26.45 -13.98
C LYS A 431 -2.77 -26.93 -13.98
N GLY A 432 -3.36 -27.15 -12.81
CA GLY A 432 -4.76 -27.57 -12.67
C GLY A 432 -5.74 -26.53 -13.24
N ILE A 433 -5.49 -25.24 -13.04
CA ILE A 433 -6.32 -24.18 -13.63
C ILE A 433 -6.26 -24.19 -15.17
N ASN A 434 -5.05 -24.34 -15.72
CA ASN A 434 -4.89 -24.40 -17.18
C ASN A 434 -5.58 -25.65 -17.75
N GLN A 435 -5.45 -26.80 -17.10
CA GLN A 435 -6.14 -28.03 -17.46
C GLN A 435 -7.65 -27.88 -17.39
N TYR A 436 -8.19 -27.33 -16.30
CA TYR A 436 -9.61 -27.02 -16.16
C TYR A 436 -10.12 -26.11 -17.31
N ARG A 437 -9.39 -25.05 -17.65
CA ARG A 437 -9.74 -24.16 -18.76
C ARG A 437 -9.73 -24.89 -20.11
N THR A 438 -8.76 -25.77 -20.32
CA THR A 438 -8.69 -26.58 -21.56
C THR A 438 -9.84 -27.56 -21.64
N ASN A 439 -10.16 -28.26 -20.55
CA ASN A 439 -11.27 -29.20 -20.50
C ASN A 439 -12.62 -28.50 -20.72
N LYS A 440 -12.80 -27.31 -20.10
CA LYS A 440 -13.99 -26.47 -20.30
C LYS A 440 -14.15 -26.05 -21.77
N LEU A 441 -13.07 -25.72 -22.46
CA LEU A 441 -13.10 -25.39 -23.89
C LEU A 441 -13.45 -26.61 -24.77
N ARG A 442 -13.14 -27.84 -24.31
CA ARG A 442 -13.49 -29.10 -24.99
C ARG A 442 -14.89 -29.60 -24.66
N GLY A 443 -15.64 -28.90 -23.80
CA GLY A 443 -16.94 -29.36 -23.34
C GLY A 443 -16.91 -30.48 -22.30
N GLU A 444 -15.72 -30.86 -21.83
CA GLU A 444 -15.47 -31.90 -20.81
C GLU A 444 -15.49 -31.32 -19.39
N ALA A 445 -16.40 -30.41 -19.09
CA ALA A 445 -16.39 -29.73 -17.79
C ALA A 445 -16.75 -30.70 -16.67
N ASP A 446 -15.73 -31.18 -15.96
CA ASP A 446 -15.89 -31.90 -14.70
C ASP A 446 -16.59 -31.01 -13.66
N GLY A 447 -17.84 -31.33 -13.35
CA GLY A 447 -18.63 -30.62 -12.33
C GLY A 447 -18.13 -30.81 -10.90
N LYS A 448 -16.99 -31.47 -10.70
CA LYS A 448 -16.53 -31.96 -9.39
C LYS A 448 -15.49 -31.10 -8.66
N ILE A 449 -14.88 -30.10 -9.30
CA ILE A 449 -13.80 -29.34 -8.65
C ILE A 449 -14.28 -27.90 -8.41
N LYS A 450 -15.11 -27.70 -7.41
CA LYS A 450 -15.45 -26.36 -6.92
C LYS A 450 -14.68 -26.12 -5.61
N ALA A 451 -13.52 -25.47 -5.68
CA ALA A 451 -12.92 -24.92 -4.49
C ALA A 451 -13.80 -23.79 -3.97
N GLU A 452 -14.38 -23.96 -2.82
CA GLU A 452 -15.16 -22.94 -2.13
C GLU A 452 -14.25 -22.15 -1.22
N LEU A 453 -14.30 -20.83 -1.38
CA LEU A 453 -13.52 -19.89 -0.61
C LEU A 453 -14.43 -19.14 0.35
N PRO A 454 -14.26 -19.33 1.68
CA PRO A 454 -14.99 -18.53 2.66
C PRO A 454 -14.41 -17.10 2.68
N ILE A 455 -15.25 -16.10 2.56
CA ILE A 455 -14.90 -14.69 2.66
C ILE A 455 -15.86 -13.95 3.58
N THR A 456 -15.35 -12.90 4.20
CA THR A 456 -16.16 -11.94 4.96
C THR A 456 -15.89 -10.54 4.42
N ILE A 457 -16.95 -9.84 4.04
CA ILE A 457 -16.89 -8.47 3.56
C ILE A 457 -17.43 -7.56 4.67
N ILE A 458 -16.64 -6.58 5.08
CA ILE A 458 -17.03 -5.59 6.10
C ILE A 458 -17.00 -4.21 5.45
N ARG A 459 -18.08 -3.46 5.57
CA ARG A 459 -18.10 -2.06 5.17
C ARG A 459 -17.41 -1.19 6.22
N ASN A 460 -16.44 -0.39 5.81
CA ASN A 460 -15.70 0.57 6.64
C ASN A 460 -15.85 1.98 6.05
N GLY A 461 -16.97 2.60 6.31
CA GLY A 461 -17.29 3.89 5.69
C GLY A 461 -17.40 3.81 4.16
N PRO A 462 -16.57 4.56 3.40
CA PRO A 462 -16.58 4.52 1.94
C PRO A 462 -15.83 3.30 1.35
N ASN A 463 -15.24 2.47 2.19
CA ASN A 463 -14.41 1.36 1.78
C ASN A 463 -14.98 0.02 2.27
N PHE A 464 -14.48 -1.07 1.70
CA PHE A 464 -14.75 -2.42 2.16
C PHE A 464 -13.45 -3.12 2.54
N SER A 465 -13.50 -3.93 3.59
CA SER A 465 -12.46 -4.88 3.95
C SER A 465 -12.93 -6.28 3.61
N ILE A 466 -12.18 -6.99 2.80
CA ILE A 466 -12.45 -8.37 2.41
C ILE A 466 -11.51 -9.25 3.20
N LEU A 467 -12.04 -10.04 4.12
CA LEU A 467 -11.30 -11.02 4.89
C LEU A 467 -11.33 -12.35 4.16
N LEU A 468 -10.18 -12.99 4.05
CA LEU A 468 -10.04 -14.26 3.34
C LEU A 468 -8.86 -15.07 3.91
N PRO A 469 -8.81 -16.38 3.68
CA PRO A 469 -7.69 -17.19 4.12
C PRO A 469 -6.37 -16.68 3.51
N TRP A 470 -5.28 -16.68 4.28
CA TRP A 470 -3.99 -16.05 3.95
C TRP A 470 -3.46 -16.39 2.54
N TYR A 471 -3.48 -17.67 2.16
CA TYR A 471 -2.95 -18.10 0.87
C TYR A 471 -3.88 -17.82 -0.32
N TRP A 472 -5.11 -17.35 -0.08
CA TRP A 472 -6.03 -16.90 -1.11
C TRP A 472 -5.90 -15.40 -1.44
N VAL A 473 -5.21 -14.63 -0.61
CA VAL A 473 -5.02 -13.18 -0.84
C VAL A 473 -4.37 -12.92 -2.20
N LEU A 474 -3.29 -13.62 -2.53
CA LEU A 474 -2.59 -13.41 -3.79
C LEU A 474 -3.42 -13.81 -5.03
N PRO A 475 -4.10 -14.97 -5.07
CA PRO A 475 -5.05 -15.31 -6.13
C PRO A 475 -6.13 -14.25 -6.37
N VAL A 476 -6.80 -13.81 -5.30
CA VAL A 476 -7.84 -12.77 -5.36
C VAL A 476 -7.26 -11.42 -5.79
N TRP A 477 -6.07 -11.06 -5.29
CA TRP A 477 -5.36 -9.87 -5.71
C TRP A 477 -5.12 -9.82 -7.22
N PHE A 478 -4.69 -10.93 -7.81
CA PHE A 478 -4.51 -11.00 -9.25
C PHE A 478 -5.83 -10.81 -10.01
N ALA A 479 -6.91 -11.38 -9.54
CA ALA A 479 -8.23 -11.17 -10.16
C ALA A 479 -8.64 -9.70 -10.11
N LEU A 480 -8.48 -9.03 -8.95
CA LEU A 480 -8.79 -7.61 -8.76
C LEU A 480 -7.99 -6.68 -9.67
N VAL A 481 -6.66 -6.83 -9.72
CA VAL A 481 -5.80 -5.90 -10.46
C VAL A 481 -5.84 -6.07 -11.98
N HIS A 482 -6.49 -7.12 -12.48
CA HIS A 482 -6.72 -7.30 -13.92
C HIS A 482 -7.96 -6.54 -14.43
N ILE A 483 -8.82 -6.06 -13.54
CA ILE A 483 -9.97 -5.23 -13.93
C ILE A 483 -9.48 -3.82 -14.29
N PRO A 484 -9.81 -3.29 -15.48
CA PRO A 484 -9.24 -2.02 -15.96
C PRO A 484 -9.53 -0.81 -15.07
N CYS A 485 -10.69 -0.78 -14.39
CA CYS A 485 -11.08 0.33 -13.51
C CYS A 485 -10.45 0.24 -12.12
N VAL A 486 -9.71 -0.84 -11.80
CA VAL A 486 -9.07 -1.03 -10.50
C VAL A 486 -7.65 -0.50 -10.52
N SER A 487 -7.31 0.29 -9.51
CA SER A 487 -5.95 0.76 -9.27
C SER A 487 -5.47 0.39 -7.88
N PHE A 488 -4.24 -0.10 -7.77
CA PHE A 488 -3.67 -0.34 -6.46
C PHE A 488 -3.14 0.94 -5.83
N VAL A 489 -3.24 1.04 -4.52
CA VAL A 489 -2.73 2.12 -3.70
C VAL A 489 -1.79 1.58 -2.63
N GLY A 490 -0.85 2.42 -2.20
CA GLY A 490 0.06 2.11 -1.10
C GLY A 490 -0.39 2.77 0.20
N TYR A 491 0.37 2.57 1.28
CA TYR A 491 0.06 3.09 2.60
C TYR A 491 -0.05 4.63 2.62
N GLN A 492 0.82 5.32 1.88
CA GLN A 492 0.75 6.79 1.76
C GLN A 492 -0.56 7.25 1.10
N GLN A 493 -1.09 6.50 0.14
CA GLN A 493 -2.37 6.84 -0.50
C GLN A 493 -3.56 6.53 0.41
N LEU A 494 -3.43 5.62 1.39
CA LEU A 494 -4.48 5.44 2.41
C LEU A 494 -4.60 6.68 3.29
N CYS A 495 -3.47 7.32 3.66
CA CYS A 495 -3.50 8.62 4.32
C CYS A 495 -4.21 9.68 3.45
N GLN A 496 -3.90 9.72 2.14
CA GLN A 496 -4.57 10.61 1.19
C GLN A 496 -6.09 10.37 1.16
N ILE A 497 -6.52 9.11 1.10
CA ILE A 497 -7.93 8.74 1.09
C ILE A 497 -8.63 9.20 2.38
N ALA A 498 -8.01 8.94 3.53
CA ALA A 498 -8.53 9.36 4.82
C ALA A 498 -8.66 10.89 4.91
N TYR A 499 -7.65 11.61 4.45
CA TYR A 499 -7.68 13.07 4.37
C TYR A 499 -8.81 13.58 3.47
N GLU A 500 -8.94 13.04 2.25
CA GLU A 500 -9.95 13.46 1.28
C GLU A 500 -11.39 13.10 1.71
N THR A 501 -11.55 12.06 2.54
CA THR A 501 -12.86 11.65 3.11
C THR A 501 -13.13 12.27 4.48
N GLY A 502 -12.22 13.10 5.00
CA GLY A 502 -12.38 13.75 6.31
C GLY A 502 -12.31 12.79 7.51
N ARG A 503 -11.74 11.59 7.33
CA ARG A 503 -11.63 10.57 8.40
C ARG A 503 -10.24 10.60 9.04
N PRO A 504 -10.12 10.34 10.34
CA PRO A 504 -8.82 10.20 10.99
C PRO A 504 -8.11 8.95 10.49
N PHE A 505 -6.79 9.03 10.31
CA PHE A 505 -5.94 7.93 9.90
C PHE A 505 -5.04 7.46 11.05
N PHE A 506 -5.29 6.27 11.54
CA PHE A 506 -4.49 5.68 12.61
C PHE A 506 -3.17 5.10 12.04
N PRO A 507 -2.03 5.25 12.72
CA PRO A 507 -1.82 5.93 14.01
C PRO A 507 -1.56 7.45 13.91
N ASN A 508 -1.38 8.01 12.72
CA ASN A 508 -0.84 9.36 12.50
C ASN A 508 -1.69 10.49 13.10
N ASP A 509 -3.02 10.34 13.08
CA ASP A 509 -3.97 11.35 13.55
C ASP A 509 -4.46 11.08 15.00
N TYR A 510 -3.71 10.24 15.74
CA TYR A 510 -4.02 9.88 17.13
C TYR A 510 -2.84 10.18 18.07
N PRO A 511 -2.48 11.46 18.25
CA PRO A 511 -1.32 11.85 19.05
C PRO A 511 -1.42 11.44 20.52
N GLN A 512 -2.63 11.22 21.05
CA GLN A 512 -2.89 10.77 22.41
C GLN A 512 -2.50 9.32 22.66
N THR A 513 -2.27 8.53 21.60
CA THR A 513 -1.90 7.10 21.72
C THR A 513 -0.38 6.93 21.63
N GLU A 514 0.17 5.93 22.34
CA GLU A 514 1.58 5.55 22.23
C GLU A 514 1.98 5.24 20.78
N ALA A 515 1.10 4.56 20.04
CA ALA A 515 1.30 4.27 18.61
C ALA A 515 1.38 5.54 17.75
N GLY A 516 0.57 6.55 18.05
CA GLY A 516 0.59 7.85 17.38
C GLY A 516 1.88 8.62 17.67
N GLN A 517 2.29 8.66 18.94
CA GLN A 517 3.55 9.28 19.34
C GLN A 517 4.76 8.61 18.68
N ALA A 518 4.80 7.27 18.66
CA ALA A 518 5.86 6.51 17.99
C ALA A 518 5.91 6.79 16.48
N ALA A 519 4.75 6.90 15.82
CA ALA A 519 4.67 7.24 14.41
C ALA A 519 5.16 8.67 14.13
N GLU A 520 4.86 9.61 15.03
CA GLU A 520 5.29 11.00 14.95
C GLU A 520 6.82 11.11 15.09
N VAL A 521 7.40 10.46 16.10
CA VAL A 521 8.86 10.41 16.31
C VAL A 521 9.57 9.79 15.11
N PHE A 522 9.06 8.67 14.59
CA PHE A 522 9.62 8.03 13.41
C PHE A 522 9.65 8.98 12.21
N ARG A 523 8.56 9.69 11.97
CA ARG A 523 8.47 10.68 10.89
C ARG A 523 9.39 11.87 11.11
N GLY A 524 9.50 12.34 12.34
CA GLY A 524 10.44 13.40 12.73
C GLY A 524 11.89 13.05 12.40
N LEU A 525 12.30 11.82 12.71
CA LEU A 525 13.64 11.31 12.39
C LEU A 525 13.89 11.26 10.87
N GLU A 526 12.92 10.84 10.06
CA GLU A 526 13.02 10.86 8.59
C GLU A 526 13.20 12.28 8.05
N LEU A 527 12.43 13.24 8.57
CA LEU A 527 12.53 14.66 8.20
C LEU A 527 13.87 15.26 8.59
N LYS A 528 14.34 14.98 9.82
CA LYS A 528 15.65 15.42 10.31
C LYS A 528 16.77 14.87 9.43
N GLN A 529 16.76 13.58 9.10
CA GLN A 529 17.74 12.98 8.19
C GLN A 529 17.72 13.62 6.80
N THR A 530 16.55 13.99 6.31
CA THR A 530 16.41 14.68 5.02
C THR A 530 16.98 16.09 5.09
N TYR A 531 16.70 16.80 6.18
CA TYR A 531 17.26 18.13 6.48
C TYR A 531 18.79 18.10 6.56
N ASP A 532 19.36 17.14 7.29
CA ASP A 532 20.82 16.99 7.46
C ASP A 532 21.53 16.68 6.13
N ARG A 533 20.88 15.96 5.22
CA ARG A 533 21.40 15.67 3.87
C ARG A 533 21.29 16.85 2.91
N THR A 534 20.47 17.84 3.22
CA THR A 534 20.31 19.04 2.37
C THR A 534 21.53 19.93 2.49
N PRO A 535 22.12 20.44 1.38
CA PRO A 535 23.24 21.38 1.42
C PRO A 535 22.91 22.61 2.29
N SER A 536 23.88 23.11 3.05
CA SER A 536 23.69 24.21 4.00
C SER A 536 23.04 25.45 3.39
N ALA A 537 23.41 25.81 2.17
CA ALA A 537 22.82 26.97 1.44
C ALA A 537 21.33 26.80 1.07
N LYS A 538 20.78 25.59 1.17
CA LYS A 538 19.36 25.30 0.89
C LYS A 538 18.59 24.87 2.13
N ARG A 539 19.24 24.84 3.30
CA ARG A 539 18.58 24.50 4.56
C ARG A 539 17.76 25.68 5.04
N VAL A 540 16.54 25.40 5.47
CA VAL A 540 15.74 26.38 6.20
C VAL A 540 16.35 26.59 7.59
N SER A 541 16.49 27.84 8.03
CA SER A 541 16.97 28.14 9.36
C SER A 541 15.79 28.08 10.34
N TYR A 542 15.93 27.25 11.38
CA TYR A 542 14.91 27.09 12.43
C TYR A 542 15.30 27.79 13.75
N TYR A 543 16.22 28.75 13.72
CA TYR A 543 16.69 29.43 14.93
C TYR A 543 15.62 30.17 15.71
N ALA A 544 14.55 30.61 15.03
CA ALA A 544 13.41 31.31 15.63
C ALA A 544 12.24 30.39 15.96
N GLU A 545 12.39 29.07 15.81
CA GLU A 545 11.31 28.12 16.02
C GLU A 545 11.05 27.85 17.50
N LEU A 546 9.77 27.69 17.83
CA LEU A 546 9.31 27.30 19.15
C LEU A 546 9.36 25.76 19.27
N GLY A 547 10.35 25.22 19.94
CA GLY A 547 10.49 23.78 20.12
C GLY A 547 11.04 23.05 18.87
N ASN A 548 10.77 21.75 18.75
CA ASN A 548 11.31 20.90 17.70
C ASN A 548 10.52 21.05 16.38
N PRO A 549 11.14 21.51 15.26
CA PRO A 549 10.46 21.67 13.98
C PRO A 549 10.13 20.35 13.28
N PHE A 550 10.69 19.23 13.73
CA PHE A 550 10.51 17.91 13.09
C PHE A 550 9.41 17.07 13.73
N VAL A 551 8.86 17.49 14.87
CA VAL A 551 7.81 16.81 15.64
C VAL A 551 6.77 17.82 16.09
N CYS A 552 5.50 17.41 16.17
CA CYS A 552 4.48 18.20 16.84
C CYS A 552 4.73 18.11 18.34
N ASP A 553 5.17 19.19 18.94
CA ASP A 553 5.41 19.25 20.37
C ASP A 553 4.12 19.65 21.09
N TRP A 554 3.32 18.64 21.41
CA TRP A 554 2.03 18.81 22.08
C TRP A 554 2.15 19.40 23.49
N SER A 555 3.33 19.26 24.12
CA SER A 555 3.59 19.82 25.44
C SER A 555 3.50 21.34 25.45
N LEU A 556 3.75 21.98 24.28
CA LEU A 556 3.62 23.43 24.13
C LEU A 556 2.16 23.95 24.26
N LEU A 557 1.18 23.06 24.11
CA LEU A 557 -0.25 23.39 24.24
C LEU A 557 -0.76 23.20 25.67
N LYS A 558 0.06 22.65 26.56
CA LYS A 558 -0.30 22.32 27.93
C LYS A 558 -0.19 23.57 28.80
N SER A 559 -1.25 23.88 29.52
CA SER A 559 -1.15 24.85 30.62
C SER A 559 -0.41 24.23 31.81
N GLU A 560 0.23 25.06 32.65
CA GLU A 560 1.07 24.60 33.76
C GLU A 560 0.33 23.67 34.74
N ASN A 561 -1.00 23.77 34.79
CA ASN A 561 -1.87 23.05 35.73
C ASN A 561 -2.59 21.82 35.12
N GLU A 562 -2.42 21.52 33.83
CA GLU A 562 -3.12 20.42 33.17
C GLU A 562 -2.27 19.15 33.11
N SER A 563 -2.89 18.00 33.37
CA SER A 563 -2.28 16.69 33.17
C SER A 563 -2.23 16.30 31.68
N ASP A 564 -1.33 15.37 31.29
CA ASP A 564 -1.25 14.87 29.90
C ASP A 564 -2.55 14.16 29.47
N ALA A 565 -3.28 13.55 30.43
CA ALA A 565 -4.56 12.91 30.17
C ALA A 565 -5.68 13.94 29.89
N GLU A 566 -5.67 15.09 30.57
CA GLU A 566 -6.63 16.17 30.32
C GLU A 566 -6.35 16.81 28.95
N LEU A 567 -5.09 17.08 28.61
CA LEU A 567 -4.70 17.59 27.30
C LEU A 567 -5.14 16.63 26.19
N ALA A 568 -4.92 15.31 26.33
CA ALA A 568 -5.34 14.34 25.36
C ALA A 568 -6.85 14.30 25.12
N ASN A 569 -7.64 14.53 26.18
CA ASN A 569 -9.10 14.60 26.11
C ASN A 569 -9.61 15.95 25.55
N SER A 570 -8.82 17.01 25.64
CA SER A 570 -9.16 18.36 25.15
C SER A 570 -8.84 18.56 23.67
N LEU A 571 -7.96 17.75 23.06
CA LEU A 571 -7.59 17.85 21.66
C LEU A 571 -8.78 17.59 20.74
N LYS A 572 -9.06 18.53 19.84
CA LYS A 572 -10.13 18.43 18.84
C LYS A 572 -9.56 18.51 17.43
N ARG A 573 -10.03 17.63 16.56
CA ARG A 573 -9.70 17.69 15.13
C ARG A 573 -10.59 18.74 14.45
N VAL A 574 -9.94 19.69 13.76
CA VAL A 574 -10.62 20.72 12.98
C VAL A 574 -10.13 20.70 11.53
N THR A 575 -10.97 21.15 10.62
CA THR A 575 -10.61 21.34 9.22
C THR A 575 -10.39 22.82 8.94
N ILE A 576 -9.21 23.17 8.45
CA ILE A 576 -8.83 24.54 8.13
C ILE A 576 -8.84 24.70 6.60
N LYS A 577 -9.48 25.76 6.11
CA LYS A 577 -9.47 26.13 4.69
C LYS A 577 -8.57 27.33 4.49
N TYR A 578 -7.72 27.25 3.48
CA TYR A 578 -6.92 28.38 3.05
C TYR A 578 -7.79 29.47 2.41
N LEU A 579 -7.48 30.71 2.67
CA LEU A 579 -8.14 31.86 2.06
C LEU A 579 -7.72 31.99 0.59
N HIS A 580 -6.44 31.78 0.31
CA HIS A 580 -5.83 31.85 -1.00
C HIS A 580 -5.20 30.50 -1.40
N ARG A 581 -4.56 30.45 -2.57
CA ARG A 581 -3.80 29.27 -2.99
C ARG A 581 -2.58 29.10 -2.07
N GLY A 582 -2.40 27.92 -1.57
CA GLY A 582 -1.26 27.57 -0.72
C GLY A 582 -1.14 26.07 -0.54
N THR A 583 0.03 25.61 -0.11
CA THR A 583 0.27 24.22 0.28
C THR A 583 0.64 24.23 1.74
N PRO A 584 -0.13 23.55 2.61
CA PRO A 584 0.22 23.47 4.02
C PRO A 584 1.51 22.69 4.18
N TYR A 585 2.38 23.17 5.05
CA TYR A 585 3.52 22.38 5.50
C TYR A 585 3.07 21.35 6.52
N ASP A 586 3.65 20.18 6.44
CA ASP A 586 3.52 19.13 7.45
C ASP A 586 3.96 19.71 8.80
N ARG A 587 3.14 19.61 9.83
CA ARG A 587 3.37 20.15 11.19
C ARG A 587 3.46 21.68 11.30
N ALA A 588 2.86 22.40 10.37
CA ALA A 588 2.75 23.84 10.50
C ALA A 588 2.02 24.19 11.80
N ARG A 589 2.56 25.13 12.54
CA ARG A 589 1.95 25.63 13.78
C ARG A 589 0.78 26.54 13.49
N ILE A 590 -0.25 26.44 14.29
CA ILE A 590 -1.48 27.21 14.16
C ILE A 590 -1.58 28.08 15.40
N PHE A 591 -1.68 29.39 15.17
CA PHE A 591 -1.75 30.40 16.25
C PHE A 591 -3.12 31.06 16.26
N SER A 592 -3.61 31.40 17.45
CA SER A 592 -4.71 32.37 17.61
C SER A 592 -4.20 33.77 17.30
N ILE A 593 -5.06 34.60 16.75
CA ILE A 593 -4.72 36.00 16.50
C ILE A 593 -5.02 36.78 17.76
N PRO A 594 -4.02 37.49 18.37
CA PRO A 594 -4.26 38.39 19.47
C PRO A 594 -5.24 39.50 19.10
N GLU A 595 -6.09 39.92 20.01
CA GLU A 595 -7.13 40.93 19.73
C GLU A 595 -6.56 42.29 19.31
N ASP A 596 -5.43 42.68 19.88
CA ASP A 596 -4.69 43.88 19.55
C ASP A 596 -4.17 43.93 18.12
N LYS A 597 -3.84 42.76 17.52
CA LYS A 597 -3.33 42.62 16.17
C LYS A 597 -4.38 42.15 15.13
N LYS A 598 -5.62 41.95 15.59
CA LYS A 598 -6.70 41.40 14.75
C LYS A 598 -6.94 42.22 13.49
N GLN A 599 -6.92 43.56 13.61
CA GLN A 599 -7.12 44.42 12.45
C GLN A 599 -5.98 44.32 11.44
N GLN A 600 -4.74 44.23 11.90
CA GLN A 600 -3.57 44.04 11.01
C GLN A 600 -3.65 42.76 10.19
N TRP A 601 -4.08 41.66 10.83
CA TRP A 601 -4.27 40.38 10.13
C TRP A 601 -5.47 40.38 9.18
N LEU A 602 -6.55 41.10 9.50
CA LEU A 602 -7.68 41.28 8.60
C LEU A 602 -7.30 42.09 7.37
N ASP A 603 -6.44 43.09 7.52
CA ASP A 603 -5.93 43.90 6.40
C ASP A 603 -4.90 43.10 5.59
N ALA A 604 -4.04 42.32 6.23
CA ALA A 604 -3.12 41.38 5.57
C ALA A 604 -3.86 40.35 4.71
N ARG A 605 -5.10 40.00 5.04
CA ARG A 605 -5.96 39.12 4.19
C ARG A 605 -6.20 39.69 2.80
N LYS A 606 -6.12 41.01 2.62
CA LYS A 606 -6.34 41.72 1.34
C LYS A 606 -5.06 41.86 0.52
N LEU A 607 -3.89 41.56 1.11
CA LEU A 607 -2.59 41.66 0.45
C LEU A 607 -2.41 40.56 -0.58
N ASP A 608 -1.64 40.86 -1.61
CA ASP A 608 -1.30 39.89 -2.66
C ASP A 608 -0.41 38.78 -2.07
N PRO A 609 -0.69 37.49 -2.28
CA PRO A 609 0.10 36.38 -1.76
C PRO A 609 1.58 36.39 -2.20
N GLU A 610 1.94 37.14 -3.24
CA GLU A 610 3.32 37.27 -3.70
C GLU A 610 4.15 38.24 -2.87
N ASN A 611 3.52 39.15 -2.12
CA ASN A 611 4.19 40.14 -1.25
C ASN A 611 4.33 39.61 0.20
N THR A 612 5.28 38.71 0.40
CA THR A 612 5.52 38.09 1.73
C THR A 612 6.14 39.03 2.76
N GLY A 613 6.68 40.18 2.34
CA GLY A 613 7.30 41.16 3.25
C GLY A 613 6.33 41.99 4.08
N ASP A 614 5.06 42.06 3.67
CA ASP A 614 4.05 42.93 4.28
C ASP A 614 3.16 42.19 5.31
N TYR A 615 3.40 40.91 5.56
CA TYR A 615 2.64 40.14 6.54
C TYR A 615 3.12 40.44 7.98
N PRO A 616 2.20 40.52 8.97
CA PRO A 616 2.58 40.64 10.36
C PRO A 616 3.46 39.48 10.83
N LEU A 617 4.34 39.75 11.79
CA LEU A 617 5.17 38.72 12.42
C LEU A 617 4.28 37.71 13.15
N CYS A 618 4.74 36.45 13.15
CA CYS A 618 4.08 35.36 13.86
C CYS A 618 3.81 35.71 15.33
N PRO A 619 2.63 35.41 15.88
CA PRO A 619 2.34 35.59 17.30
C PRO A 619 3.32 34.85 18.22
N SER A 620 3.40 35.23 19.49
CA SER A 620 4.21 34.54 20.51
C SER A 620 3.72 33.12 20.78
N GLY A 621 4.55 32.30 21.44
CA GLY A 621 4.23 30.91 21.78
C GLY A 621 2.93 30.72 22.55
N ASP A 622 2.55 31.71 23.37
CA ASP A 622 1.33 31.67 24.19
C ASP A 622 0.03 31.63 23.36
N HIS A 623 0.10 32.04 22.10
CA HIS A 623 -0.99 31.98 21.13
C HIS A 623 -1.03 30.72 20.29
N LEU A 624 -0.14 29.74 20.53
CA LEU A 624 -0.15 28.47 19.82
C LEU A 624 -1.37 27.65 20.22
N ILE A 625 -2.22 27.29 19.27
CA ILE A 625 -3.46 26.53 19.50
C ILE A 625 -3.46 25.14 18.85
N GLY A 626 -2.48 24.84 18.02
CA GLY A 626 -2.45 23.53 17.40
C GLY A 626 -1.39 23.36 16.33
N PHE A 627 -1.44 22.19 15.72
CA PHE A 627 -0.54 21.80 14.64
C PHE A 627 -1.32 21.31 13.43
N CYS A 628 -0.80 21.60 12.24
CA CYS A 628 -1.34 21.06 11.00
C CYS A 628 -1.00 19.57 10.91
N GLY A 629 -2.01 18.74 10.68
CA GLY A 629 -1.80 17.33 10.45
C GLY A 629 -1.04 17.06 9.13
N ARG A 630 -0.63 15.81 8.94
CA ARG A 630 0.07 15.39 7.74
C ARG A 630 -0.77 15.67 6.49
N HIS A 631 -0.22 16.48 5.56
CA HIS A 631 -0.75 16.58 4.22
C HIS A 631 -0.19 15.43 3.36
N PRO A 632 -1.02 14.67 2.60
CA PRO A 632 -0.60 13.54 1.80
C PRO A 632 0.29 13.94 0.59
#